data_5f720cdea7a4e938022b05fe4dc49963
#
_entry.id   5f720cdea7a4e938022b05fe4dc49963
#
_cell.length_a   1.000
_cell.length_b   1.000
_cell.length_c   1.000
_cell.angle_alpha   90.00
_cell.angle_beta   90.00
_cell.angle_gamma   90.00
#
_symmetry.space_group_name_H-M   'P 1'
#
loop_
_entity.id
_entity.type
_entity.pdbx_description
1 polymer ?
#
loop_
_entity_poly.entity_id
_entity_poly.type
_entity_poly.pdbx_seq_one_letter_code
_entity_poly.pdbx_strand_id
1 'polypeptide(L)' 'VKMFREYKIRQLQKERDLIKSNRKVWIAKHKNNIIDEELARVFTAYQTKLNQLSMSITRLKQGF' A
#
# COMPACT_ATOMS: atom_id res chain seq x y z
N VAL A 1 -4.34 25.51 -3.14
CA VAL A 1 -3.93 24.62 -4.18
C VAL A 1 -2.76 23.76 -3.75
N LYS A 2 -1.65 24.36 -3.30
CA LYS A 2 -0.52 23.60 -2.74
C LYS A 2 -0.95 22.82 -1.50
N MET A 3 -1.80 23.43 -0.66
CA MET A 3 -2.31 22.76 0.55
C MET A 3 -3.13 21.53 0.22
N PHE A 4 -3.94 21.60 -0.85
CA PHE A 4 -4.74 20.45 -1.27
C PHE A 4 -3.83 19.28 -1.71
N ARG A 5 -2.78 19.59 -2.47
CA ARG A 5 -1.84 18.58 -2.94
C ARG A 5 -1.13 17.92 -1.77
N GLU A 6 -0.63 18.72 -0.82
CA GLU A 6 0.03 18.19 0.37
C GLU A 6 -0.90 17.33 1.21
N TYR A 7 -2.15 17.76 1.36
CA TYR A 7 -3.16 17.00 2.07
C TYR A 7 -3.39 15.65 1.39
N LYS A 8 -3.51 15.65 0.06
CA LYS A 8 -3.74 14.43 -0.70
C LYS A 8 -2.55 13.47 -0.58
N ILE A 9 -1.33 13.99 -0.65
CA ILE A 9 -0.12 13.20 -0.48
C ILE A 9 -0.11 12.54 0.90
N ARG A 10 -0.43 13.28 1.96
CA ARG A 10 -0.48 12.74 3.33
C ARG A 10 -1.53 11.64 3.45
N GLN A 11 -2.69 11.82 2.84
CA GLN A 11 -3.75 10.82 2.84
C GLN A 11 -3.27 9.52 2.19
N LEU A 12 -2.64 9.63 1.04
CA LEU A 12 -2.12 8.47 0.32
C LEU A 12 -0.99 7.78 1.09
N GLN A 13 -0.13 8.55 1.75
CA GLN A 13 0.93 7.99 2.58
C GLN A 13 0.36 7.22 3.77
N LYS A 14 -0.69 7.73 4.39
CA LYS A 14 -1.37 7.04 5.49
C LYS A 14 -1.99 5.72 5.01
N GLU A 15 -2.64 5.74 3.85
CA GLU A 15 -3.20 4.52 3.26
C GLU A 15 -2.10 3.50 2.98
N ARG A 16 -0.99 3.95 2.41
CA ARG A 16 0.15 3.08 2.13
C ARG A 16 0.67 2.42 3.40
N ASP A 17 0.85 3.22 4.46
CA ASP A 17 1.37 2.71 5.73
C ASP A 17 0.39 1.74 6.37
N LEU A 18 -0.91 2.02 6.28
CA LEU A 18 -1.95 1.14 6.79
C LEU A 18 -1.95 -0.20 6.05
N ILE A 19 -1.81 -0.18 4.73
CA ILE A 19 -1.75 -1.39 3.92
C ILE A 19 -0.51 -2.22 4.27
N LYS A 20 0.64 -1.57 4.47
CA LYS A 20 1.86 -2.26 4.90
C LYS A 20 1.69 -2.93 6.25
N SER A 21 1.06 -2.24 7.21
CA SER A 21 0.77 -2.80 8.52
C SER A 21 -0.19 -3.98 8.42
N ASN A 22 -1.26 -3.84 7.65
CA ASN A 22 -2.24 -4.90 7.45
C ASN A 22 -1.60 -6.12 6.82
N ARG A 23 -0.74 -5.92 5.82
CA ARG A 23 -0.01 -7.02 5.18
C ARG A 23 0.82 -7.79 6.20
N LYS A 24 1.58 -7.06 7.02
CA LYS A 24 2.44 -7.66 8.03
C LYS A 24 1.64 -8.47 9.04
N VAL A 25 0.54 -7.91 9.54
CA VAL A 25 -0.34 -8.59 10.49
C VAL A 25 -0.98 -9.83 9.87
N TRP A 26 -1.47 -9.69 8.62
CA TRP A 26 -2.10 -10.80 7.92
C TRP A 26 -1.14 -11.97 7.73
N ILE A 27 0.08 -11.68 7.27
CA ILE A 27 1.10 -12.71 7.05
C ILE A 27 1.45 -13.41 8.36
N ALA A 28 1.67 -12.65 9.43
CA ALA A 28 2.00 -13.21 10.74
C ALA A 28 0.89 -14.11 11.26
N LYS A 29 -0.37 -13.74 10.99
CA LYS A 29 -1.54 -14.48 11.45
C LYS A 29 -1.77 -15.78 10.67
N HIS A 30 -1.46 -15.80 9.37
CA HIS A 30 -1.82 -16.90 8.48
C HIS A 30 -0.65 -17.74 7.98
N LYS A 31 0.58 -17.37 8.26
CA LYS A 31 1.75 -18.01 7.66
C LYS A 31 1.84 -19.51 7.90
N ASN A 32 1.27 -20.02 9.01
CA ASN A 32 1.31 -21.43 9.35
C ASN A 32 0.09 -22.21 8.84
N ASN A 33 -0.90 -21.50 8.32
CA ASN A 33 -2.20 -22.10 7.92
C ASN A 33 -2.53 -21.88 6.46
N ILE A 34 -1.57 -21.42 5.67
CA ILE A 34 -1.80 -21.04 4.28
C ILE A 34 -0.75 -21.70 3.40
N ILE A 35 -1.16 -22.14 2.20
CA ILE A 35 -0.21 -22.69 1.23
C ILE A 35 0.55 -21.56 0.54
N ASP A 36 1.75 -21.89 0.03
CA ASP A 36 2.63 -20.89 -0.58
C ASP A 36 1.99 -20.16 -1.75
N GLU A 37 1.17 -20.85 -2.55
CA GLU A 37 0.50 -20.24 -3.69
C GLU A 37 -0.47 -19.14 -3.25
N GLU A 38 -1.26 -19.39 -2.20
CA GLU A 38 -2.17 -18.40 -1.66
C GLU A 38 -1.42 -17.20 -1.05
N LEU A 39 -0.34 -17.51 -0.34
CA LEU A 39 0.51 -16.47 0.23
C LEU A 39 1.06 -15.55 -0.86
N ALA A 40 1.53 -16.15 -1.97
CA ALA A 40 2.04 -15.39 -3.10
C ALA A 40 0.97 -14.50 -3.72
N ARG A 41 -0.26 -15.00 -3.86
CA ARG A 41 -1.37 -14.21 -4.40
C ARG A 41 -1.70 -13.01 -3.53
N VAL A 42 -1.77 -13.23 -2.22
CA VAL A 42 -2.06 -12.16 -1.26
C VAL A 42 -0.93 -11.13 -1.29
N PHE A 43 0.30 -11.59 -1.30
CA PHE A 43 1.47 -10.72 -1.38
C PHE A 43 1.42 -9.85 -2.64
N THR A 44 1.11 -10.46 -3.78
CA THR A 44 0.99 -9.75 -5.05
C THR A 44 -0.13 -8.70 -5.01
N ALA A 45 -1.27 -9.05 -4.44
CA ALA A 45 -2.39 -8.12 -4.31
C ALA A 45 -2.02 -6.90 -3.49
N TYR A 46 -1.37 -7.10 -2.34
CA TYR A 46 -0.89 -5.99 -1.51
C TYR A 46 0.16 -5.16 -2.24
N GLN A 47 1.09 -5.82 -2.93
CA GLN A 47 2.16 -5.13 -3.64
C GLN A 47 1.60 -4.27 -4.78
N THR A 48 0.62 -4.77 -5.52
CA THR A 48 -0.05 -4.02 -6.58
C THR A 48 -0.69 -2.75 -6.02
N LYS A 49 -1.40 -2.87 -4.90
CA LYS A 49 -2.03 -1.73 -4.25
C LYS A 49 -0.99 -0.71 -3.79
N LEU A 50 0.09 -1.18 -3.18
CA LEU A 50 1.19 -0.32 -2.74
C LEU A 50 1.84 0.41 -3.91
N ASN A 51 2.04 -0.29 -5.04
CA ASN A 51 2.62 0.31 -6.23
C ASN A 51 1.71 1.42 -6.79
N GLN A 52 0.40 1.18 -6.84
CA GLN A 52 -0.55 2.18 -7.29
C GLN A 52 -0.52 3.43 -6.41
N LEU A 53 -0.49 3.25 -5.10
CA LEU A 53 -0.41 4.38 -4.17
C LEU A 53 0.90 5.13 -4.32
N SER A 54 2.01 4.41 -4.46
CA SER A 54 3.33 5.03 -4.66
C SER A 54 3.37 5.86 -5.95
N MET A 55 2.80 5.34 -7.03
CA MET A 55 2.72 6.07 -8.29
C MET A 55 1.88 7.33 -8.15
N SER A 56 0.74 7.25 -7.48
CA SER A 56 -0.11 8.42 -7.23
C SER A 56 0.61 9.48 -6.42
N ILE A 57 1.32 9.08 -5.38
CA ILE A 57 2.12 10.00 -4.57
C ILE A 57 3.19 10.68 -5.41
N THR A 58 3.90 9.91 -6.22
CA THR A 58 4.96 10.44 -7.08
C THR A 58 4.40 11.47 -8.06
N ARG A 59 3.27 11.17 -8.70
CA ARG A 59 2.63 12.10 -9.62
C ARG A 59 2.26 13.41 -8.94
N LEU A 60 1.69 13.34 -7.74
CA LEU A 60 1.34 14.54 -6.99
C LEU A 60 2.56 15.35 -6.62
N LYS A 61 3.66 14.68 -6.24
CA LYS A 61 4.90 15.38 -5.93
C LYS A 61 5.52 16.06 -7.14
N GLN A 62 5.32 15.48 -8.33
CA GLN A 62 5.82 16.05 -9.57
C GLN A 62 4.96 17.20 -10.10
N GLY A 63 3.80 17.43 -9.50
CA GLY A 63 2.97 18.57 -9.88
C GLY A 63 1.97 18.30 -10.99
N PHE A 64 1.68 17.06 -11.29
CA PHE A 64 0.68 16.69 -12.30
C PHE A 64 -0.72 16.61 -11.73
#